data_84040928be3bd4edf62af79ac9d63cf8
#
_entry.id   84040928be3bd4edf62af79ac9d63cf8
#
_cell.length_a   1.000
_cell.length_b   1.000
_cell.length_c   1.000
_cell.angle_alpha   90.00
_cell.angle_beta   90.00
_cell.angle_gamma   90.00
#
_symmetry.space_group_name_H-M   'P 1'
#
loop_
_entity.id
_entity.type
_entity.pdbx_description
1 polymer ?
#
loop_
_entity_poly.entity_id
_entity_poly.type
_entity_poly.pdbx_seq_one_letter_code
_entity_poly.pdbx_strand_id
1 'polypeptide(L)'
;MLTIGIDFGTTNCSAALYRGGRLQLVPLEDGAPILPSTICITRDQRVRYGREAVEFYLEAIRNTAIRYKFTDLRALTTVFDAEIQENPLIESESGLVVVSDVGEEEDLDRPARLFQSLKTGLRDPNFHGTTIYGRYYALEELIALVLAHIRECAERALGEPVHAAVIGRPVCYAPADLPSILTPEEVDRTAHERMLAAARIAGFTHAALEFEPVAAARHLRSSLPMGSRALVFDFGGGTLDLALEHVKPEGNSEIIATYGIPLGGDDFDSAIMRHLLLKHFGAGTTLGPKDLPFPPNLLAPLLHWQSIPLLATPASMARIAAIKRQSNAPQTVEKLRTLIRQGLGFHLFQRIEAAKIALSSEIEAQVAMHEGGLVIDERVTRSAFVEAISDQLVEVERGLQTILERARLSAAEVDVVLMTGGSSLVPVVQAAIRRLFGAEKVRAADPFASIVAGLGIVAAEDDLVQPVADVISEATAARLRAEAVTIGETVAFNRGHQTVEGVVVRRAGGRLHDAILVIEFWDDEIGEFVSTMRHETKVRRVRVPR
;
A
#
# COMPACT_ATOMS: atom_id res chain seq x y z
N MET A 1 2.64 24.84 -20.62
CA MET A 1 2.67 23.35 -20.59
C MET A 1 1.40 22.90 -19.88
N LEU A 2 0.69 21.86 -20.38
CA LEU A 2 -0.50 21.39 -19.68
C LEU A 2 -0.09 20.59 -18.45
N THR A 3 -0.55 21.05 -17.28
CA THR A 3 -0.26 20.45 -15.98
C THR A 3 -1.56 20.02 -15.31
N ILE A 4 -1.61 18.82 -14.77
CA ILE A 4 -2.77 18.30 -14.03
C ILE A 4 -2.41 18.05 -12.56
N GLY A 5 -3.41 18.19 -11.68
CA GLY A 5 -3.32 17.69 -10.32
C GLY A 5 -3.73 16.22 -10.27
N ILE A 6 -2.98 15.39 -9.55
CA ILE A 6 -3.26 13.97 -9.36
C ILE A 6 -3.31 13.68 -7.86
N ASP A 7 -4.46 13.25 -7.38
CA ASP A 7 -4.58 12.60 -6.08
C ASP A 7 -4.32 11.10 -6.29
N PHE A 8 -3.13 10.65 -5.86
CA PHE A 8 -2.75 9.24 -5.85
C PHE A 8 -2.98 8.69 -4.45
N GLY A 9 -4.23 8.35 -4.15
CA GLY A 9 -4.64 7.86 -2.84
C GLY A 9 -4.34 6.36 -2.62
N THR A 10 -4.38 5.93 -1.36
CA THR A 10 -4.22 4.51 -0.98
C THR A 10 -5.34 3.65 -1.55
N THR A 11 -6.58 4.14 -1.48
CA THR A 11 -7.78 3.40 -1.91
C THR A 11 -8.25 3.82 -3.30
N ASN A 12 -8.23 5.13 -3.59
CA ASN A 12 -8.73 5.70 -4.83
C ASN A 12 -7.75 6.74 -5.38
N CYS A 13 -7.73 6.86 -6.71
CA CYS A 13 -7.04 7.92 -7.43
C CYS A 13 -8.05 8.83 -8.13
N SER A 14 -7.68 10.10 -8.29
CA SER A 14 -8.42 11.07 -9.10
C SER A 14 -7.48 12.08 -9.74
N ALA A 15 -7.94 12.75 -10.81
CA ALA A 15 -7.15 13.78 -11.47
C ALA A 15 -8.02 14.97 -11.87
N ALA A 16 -7.42 16.16 -11.87
CA ALA A 16 -8.11 17.40 -12.22
C ALA A 16 -7.22 18.37 -13.00
N LEU A 17 -7.85 19.12 -13.88
CA LEU A 17 -7.28 20.31 -14.53
C LEU A 17 -7.97 21.56 -14.00
N TYR A 18 -7.19 22.57 -13.63
CA TYR A 18 -7.70 23.91 -13.35
C TYR A 18 -7.24 24.86 -14.46
N ARG A 19 -8.18 25.40 -15.21
CA ARG A 19 -7.89 26.28 -16.35
C ARG A 19 -8.93 27.39 -16.48
N GLY A 20 -8.49 28.62 -16.60
CA GLY A 20 -9.38 29.78 -16.77
C GLY A 20 -10.40 29.95 -15.63
N GLY A 21 -10.01 29.67 -14.40
CA GLY A 21 -10.89 29.79 -13.23
C GLY A 21 -11.89 28.63 -13.04
N ARG A 22 -11.77 27.57 -13.86
CA ARG A 22 -12.67 26.39 -13.80
C ARG A 22 -11.90 25.14 -13.49
N LEU A 23 -12.46 24.34 -12.57
CA LEU A 23 -11.99 23.00 -12.27
C LEU A 23 -12.70 22.00 -13.19
N GLN A 24 -11.93 21.13 -13.80
CA GLN A 24 -12.41 19.99 -14.58
C GLN A 24 -11.83 18.71 -14.02
N LEU A 25 -12.68 17.83 -13.49
CA LEU A 25 -12.29 16.48 -13.10
C LEU A 25 -12.07 15.63 -14.35
N VAL A 26 -11.03 14.81 -14.34
CA VAL A 26 -10.71 13.89 -15.44
C VAL A 26 -11.51 12.60 -15.26
N PRO A 27 -12.27 12.15 -16.26
CA PRO A 27 -12.91 10.83 -16.22
C PRO A 27 -11.82 9.74 -16.34
N LEU A 28 -11.72 8.89 -15.33
CA LEU A 28 -10.68 7.86 -15.24
C LEU A 28 -11.22 6.45 -15.53
N GLU A 29 -12.44 6.14 -15.08
CA GLU A 29 -13.04 4.82 -15.25
C GLU A 29 -14.53 4.96 -15.60
N ASP A 30 -14.95 4.44 -16.75
CA ASP A 30 -16.37 4.47 -17.23
C ASP A 30 -17.04 5.84 -17.15
N GLY A 31 -16.27 6.90 -17.38
CA GLY A 31 -16.74 8.28 -17.26
C GLY A 31 -16.75 8.84 -15.84
N ALA A 32 -16.47 8.03 -14.80
CA ALA A 32 -16.33 8.47 -13.43
C ALA A 32 -14.94 9.09 -13.19
N PRO A 33 -14.83 10.12 -12.32
CA PRO A 33 -13.55 10.76 -12.01
C PRO A 33 -12.70 10.01 -10.97
N ILE A 34 -13.22 8.91 -10.42
CA ILE A 34 -12.57 8.13 -9.38
C ILE A 34 -12.15 6.78 -9.98
N LEU A 35 -10.88 6.43 -9.79
CA LEU A 35 -10.28 5.14 -10.14
C LEU A 35 -9.82 4.45 -8.85
N PRO A 36 -10.32 3.26 -8.50
CA PRO A 36 -9.73 2.47 -7.42
C PRO A 36 -8.22 2.29 -7.64
N SER A 37 -7.40 2.48 -6.60
CA SER A 37 -5.93 2.36 -6.65
C SER A 37 -5.49 0.90 -6.75
N THR A 38 -6.01 0.22 -7.76
CA THR A 38 -5.87 -1.22 -7.95
C THR A 38 -5.41 -1.52 -9.39
N ILE A 39 -4.43 -2.41 -9.50
CA ILE A 39 -3.99 -2.97 -10.79
C ILE A 39 -3.97 -4.48 -10.72
N CYS A 40 -4.27 -5.12 -11.84
CA CYS A 40 -4.16 -6.56 -12.01
C CYS A 40 -3.24 -6.85 -13.21
N ILE A 41 -2.17 -7.63 -12.95
CA ILE A 41 -1.21 -8.03 -13.99
C ILE A 41 -1.44 -9.49 -14.30
N THR A 42 -1.71 -9.79 -15.57
CA THR A 42 -1.94 -11.12 -16.07
C THR A 42 -0.63 -11.81 -16.50
N ARG A 43 -0.67 -13.12 -16.73
CA ARG A 43 0.49 -13.89 -17.17
C ARG A 43 1.11 -13.40 -18.48
N ASP A 44 0.29 -12.91 -19.39
CA ASP A 44 0.71 -12.32 -20.66
C ASP A 44 1.13 -10.84 -20.50
N GLN A 45 1.39 -10.43 -19.26
CA GLN A 45 1.88 -9.09 -18.89
C GLN A 45 0.90 -7.94 -19.25
N ARG A 46 -0.39 -8.25 -19.45
CA ARG A 46 -1.41 -7.21 -19.61
C ARG A 46 -1.79 -6.64 -18.24
N VAL A 47 -2.01 -5.35 -18.22
CA VAL A 47 -2.39 -4.61 -17.00
C VAL A 47 -3.85 -4.19 -17.14
N ARG A 48 -4.63 -4.42 -16.07
CA ARG A 48 -5.98 -3.91 -15.89
C ARG A 48 -6.00 -2.97 -14.71
N TYR A 49 -6.92 -2.03 -14.68
CA TYR A 49 -6.97 -0.96 -13.70
C TYR A 49 -8.32 -0.92 -13.00
N GLY A 50 -8.37 -0.37 -11.80
CA GLY A 50 -9.59 -0.05 -11.08
C GLY A 50 -10.52 -1.24 -10.86
N ARG A 51 -11.80 -1.05 -11.12
CA ARG A 51 -12.84 -2.08 -10.95
C ARG A 51 -12.65 -3.25 -11.91
N GLU A 52 -12.27 -2.98 -13.16
CA GLU A 52 -11.99 -4.03 -14.13
C GLU A 52 -10.89 -4.97 -13.63
N ALA A 53 -9.86 -4.43 -12.98
CA ALA A 53 -8.79 -5.22 -12.38
C ALA A 53 -9.32 -6.17 -11.29
N VAL A 54 -10.18 -5.65 -10.42
CA VAL A 54 -10.81 -6.41 -9.34
C VAL A 54 -11.72 -7.50 -9.89
N GLU A 55 -12.64 -7.15 -10.77
CA GLU A 55 -13.61 -8.07 -11.36
C GLU A 55 -12.92 -9.22 -12.10
N PHE A 56 -11.94 -8.88 -12.93
CA PHE A 56 -11.13 -9.87 -13.63
C PHE A 56 -10.41 -10.82 -12.66
N TYR A 57 -9.76 -10.29 -11.63
CA TYR A 57 -9.05 -11.09 -10.64
C TYR A 57 -10.00 -12.05 -9.91
N LEU A 58 -11.17 -11.57 -9.51
CA LEU A 58 -12.17 -12.35 -8.80
C LEU A 58 -12.75 -13.48 -9.66
N GLU A 59 -13.02 -13.20 -10.94
CA GLU A 59 -13.47 -14.21 -11.90
C GLU A 59 -12.39 -15.27 -12.17
N ALA A 60 -11.16 -14.82 -12.32
CA ALA A 60 -10.02 -15.68 -12.57
C ALA A 60 -9.76 -16.66 -11.42
N ILE A 61 -9.87 -16.20 -10.17
CA ILE A 61 -9.69 -17.06 -8.98
C ILE A 61 -10.82 -18.09 -8.84
N ARG A 62 -12.07 -17.72 -9.11
CA ARG A 62 -13.22 -18.63 -9.00
C ARG A 62 -13.05 -19.91 -9.85
N ASN A 63 -12.37 -19.80 -10.97
CA ASN A 63 -12.23 -20.87 -11.95
C ASN A 63 -10.90 -21.64 -11.85
N THR A 64 -10.03 -21.26 -10.91
CA THR A 64 -8.69 -21.85 -10.83
C THR A 64 -8.46 -22.53 -9.49
N ALA A 65 -8.21 -23.85 -9.52
CA ALA A 65 -7.68 -24.56 -8.36
C ALA A 65 -6.23 -24.10 -8.16
N ILE A 66 -5.98 -23.28 -7.15
CA ILE A 66 -4.65 -22.77 -6.86
C ILE A 66 -3.75 -23.94 -6.45
N ARG A 67 -2.79 -24.29 -7.29
CA ARG A 67 -1.73 -25.25 -6.99
C ARG A 67 -0.46 -24.46 -6.72
N TYR A 68 0.08 -24.63 -5.51
CA TYR A 68 1.38 -24.10 -5.18
C TYR A 68 2.45 -25.14 -5.49
N LYS A 69 3.40 -24.80 -6.35
CA LYS A 69 4.63 -25.57 -6.49
C LYS A 69 5.66 -24.94 -5.56
N PHE A 70 5.97 -25.64 -4.49
CA PHE A 70 7.03 -25.23 -3.57
C PHE A 70 8.30 -25.94 -3.96
N THR A 71 9.33 -25.18 -4.27
CA THR A 71 10.68 -25.73 -4.33
C THR A 71 11.16 -25.92 -2.90
N ASP A 72 11.50 -27.15 -2.52
CA ASP A 72 11.94 -27.48 -1.17
C ASP A 72 13.27 -26.75 -0.88
N LEU A 73 13.22 -25.76 -0.01
CA LEU A 73 14.37 -24.95 0.40
C LEU A 73 15.28 -25.68 1.41
N ARG A 74 14.99 -26.94 1.77
CA ARG A 74 15.81 -27.68 2.74
C ARG A 74 17.25 -27.83 2.30
N ALA A 75 17.51 -27.84 1.00
CA ALA A 75 18.89 -27.81 0.47
C ALA A 75 19.59 -26.45 0.67
N LEU A 76 18.83 -25.36 0.91
CA LEU A 76 19.36 -24.01 1.13
C LEU A 76 19.52 -23.67 2.62
N THR A 77 18.76 -24.30 3.51
CA THR A 77 18.80 -24.05 4.97
C THR A 77 20.07 -24.55 5.65
N THR A 78 20.77 -25.51 5.10
CA THR A 78 22.00 -26.03 5.70
C THR A 78 23.17 -25.03 5.74
N VAL A 79 23.10 -23.91 5.01
CA VAL A 79 24.13 -22.86 5.02
C VAL A 79 23.77 -21.70 5.97
N PHE A 80 22.49 -21.55 6.33
CA PHE A 80 22.00 -20.43 7.15
C PHE A 80 21.68 -20.79 8.61
N ASP A 81 21.69 -22.06 9.00
CA ASP A 81 21.35 -22.50 10.36
C ASP A 81 22.30 -21.98 11.46
N ALA A 82 23.45 -21.44 11.10
CA ALA A 82 24.40 -20.90 12.07
C ALA A 82 24.10 -19.43 12.47
N GLU A 83 23.39 -18.64 11.63
CA GLU A 83 23.12 -17.22 11.89
C GLU A 83 21.65 -16.92 12.22
N ILE A 84 20.73 -17.84 11.96
CA ILE A 84 19.27 -17.63 12.17
C ILE A 84 18.80 -18.10 13.57
N GLN A 85 19.65 -18.75 14.35
CA GLN A 85 19.24 -19.22 15.69
C GLN A 85 19.01 -18.11 16.74
N GLU A 86 19.35 -16.86 16.46
CA GLU A 86 19.19 -15.76 17.42
C GLU A 86 18.05 -14.77 17.12
N ASN A 87 17.29 -14.92 16.02
CA ASN A 87 16.18 -14.00 15.78
C ASN A 87 14.95 -14.68 15.15
N PRO A 88 14.07 -15.25 15.98
CA PRO A 88 12.76 -15.68 15.49
C PRO A 88 11.88 -14.43 15.33
N LEU A 89 11.56 -14.10 14.06
CA LEU A 89 10.46 -13.20 13.70
C LEU A 89 10.54 -11.80 14.33
N ILE A 90 11.06 -10.85 13.61
CA ILE A 90 10.75 -9.46 13.86
C ILE A 90 9.25 -9.33 13.67
N GLU A 91 8.49 -9.25 14.76
CA GLU A 91 7.14 -8.78 14.78
C GLU A 91 7.17 -7.30 14.39
N SER A 92 6.99 -6.99 13.11
CA SER A 92 6.64 -5.63 12.74
C SER A 92 5.14 -5.48 13.01
N GLU A 93 4.80 -4.77 14.06
CA GLU A 93 3.42 -4.35 14.33
C GLU A 93 2.89 -3.33 13.29
N SER A 94 3.71 -2.92 12.36
CA SER A 94 3.43 -1.86 11.37
C SER A 94 2.59 -2.29 10.20
N GLY A 95 1.78 -3.29 10.20
CA GLY A 95 0.83 -3.57 9.11
C GLY A 95 1.42 -3.62 7.67
N LEU A 96 2.70 -3.35 7.55
CA LEU A 96 3.48 -3.46 6.34
C LEU A 96 3.99 -4.90 6.25
N VAL A 97 3.22 -5.75 5.61
CA VAL A 97 3.76 -7.02 5.21
C VAL A 97 4.78 -6.73 4.13
N VAL A 98 6.01 -6.64 4.57
CA VAL A 98 7.13 -6.92 3.71
C VAL A 98 6.89 -8.36 3.27
N VAL A 99 6.38 -8.54 2.05
CA VAL A 99 6.58 -9.78 1.34
C VAL A 99 8.08 -9.80 1.04
N SER A 100 8.86 -10.11 2.08
CA SER A 100 10.20 -10.59 1.83
C SER A 100 9.97 -11.87 1.04
N ASP A 101 10.34 -11.85 -0.23
CA ASP A 101 10.35 -13.01 -1.11
C ASP A 101 11.34 -14.06 -0.57
N VAL A 102 11.08 -14.57 0.63
CA VAL A 102 11.70 -15.77 1.15
C VAL A 102 10.91 -16.93 0.56
N GLY A 103 11.23 -17.25 -0.68
CA GLY A 103 10.60 -18.28 -1.50
C GLY A 103 9.72 -17.65 -2.58
N GLU A 104 10.25 -17.53 -3.79
CA GLU A 104 9.41 -17.33 -4.97
C GLU A 104 8.42 -18.49 -5.03
N GLU A 105 7.17 -18.21 -4.64
CA GLU A 105 6.07 -19.01 -5.09
C GLU A 105 6.00 -18.78 -6.61
N GLU A 106 6.49 -19.71 -7.40
CA GLU A 106 6.05 -19.79 -8.78
C GLU A 106 4.55 -20.01 -8.73
N ASP A 107 3.80 -18.95 -8.89
CA ASP A 107 2.34 -18.93 -9.06
C ASP A 107 2.00 -19.55 -10.42
N LEU A 108 2.33 -20.84 -10.58
CA LEU A 108 2.18 -21.53 -11.88
C LEU A 108 0.73 -21.59 -12.33
N ASP A 109 -0.21 -21.44 -11.43
CA ASP A 109 -1.63 -21.63 -11.71
C ASP A 109 -2.49 -20.37 -11.49
N ARG A 110 -1.97 -19.29 -10.91
CA ARG A 110 -2.72 -18.03 -10.81
C ARG A 110 -2.74 -17.33 -12.18
N PRO A 111 -3.91 -17.01 -12.70
CA PRO A 111 -4.02 -16.34 -14.01
C PRO A 111 -3.64 -14.86 -13.95
N ALA A 112 -3.64 -14.26 -12.75
CA ALA A 112 -3.34 -12.85 -12.52
C ALA A 112 -2.88 -12.56 -11.09
N ARG A 113 -2.14 -11.44 -10.90
CA ARG A 113 -1.80 -10.88 -9.58
C ARG A 113 -2.45 -9.52 -9.41
N LEU A 114 -3.12 -9.34 -8.28
CA LEU A 114 -3.78 -8.10 -7.90
C LEU A 114 -2.90 -7.30 -6.94
N PHE A 115 -2.78 -6.00 -7.20
CA PHE A 115 -2.10 -5.04 -6.35
C PHE A 115 -3.05 -3.91 -6.02
N GLN A 116 -3.13 -3.58 -4.75
CA GLN A 116 -3.89 -2.46 -4.22
C GLN A 116 -3.01 -1.70 -3.23
N SER A 117 -3.34 -0.43 -3.00
CA SER A 117 -2.65 0.38 -2.00
C SER A 117 -1.14 0.52 -2.22
N LEU A 118 -0.70 0.61 -3.49
CA LEU A 118 0.72 0.70 -3.86
C LEU A 118 1.45 1.87 -3.17
N LYS A 119 0.72 2.94 -2.83
CA LYS A 119 1.24 4.09 -2.07
C LYS A 119 1.80 3.68 -0.70
N THR A 120 1.22 2.65 -0.08
CA THR A 120 1.67 2.13 1.22
C THR A 120 3.09 1.54 1.13
N GLY A 121 3.45 0.96 -0.02
CA GLY A 121 4.80 0.44 -0.26
C GLY A 121 5.90 1.50 -0.18
N LEU A 122 5.57 2.79 -0.35
CA LEU A 122 6.54 3.88 -0.20
C LEU A 122 6.98 4.11 1.26
N ARG A 123 6.19 3.62 2.24
CA ARG A 123 6.51 3.70 3.67
C ARG A 123 7.65 2.77 4.08
N ASP A 124 7.83 1.67 3.35
CA ASP A 124 8.91 0.74 3.60
C ASP A 124 10.10 1.01 2.68
N PRO A 125 11.20 1.56 3.22
CA PRO A 125 12.41 1.81 2.45
C PRO A 125 13.07 0.52 1.95
N ASN A 126 12.73 -0.64 2.53
CA ASN A 126 13.26 -1.94 2.14
C ASN A 126 12.41 -2.66 1.10
N PHE A 127 11.16 -2.25 0.90
CA PHE A 127 10.33 -2.80 -0.17
C PHE A 127 10.69 -2.14 -1.50
N HIS A 128 11.37 -2.87 -2.38
CA HIS A 128 11.85 -2.35 -3.65
C HIS A 128 11.01 -2.77 -4.85
N GLY A 129 10.23 -3.83 -4.73
CA GLY A 129 9.42 -4.38 -5.82
C GLY A 129 9.14 -5.86 -5.63
N THR A 130 8.60 -6.49 -6.66
CA THR A 130 8.22 -7.91 -6.64
C THR A 130 8.36 -8.54 -8.02
N THR A 131 8.59 -9.86 -8.06
CA THR A 131 8.60 -10.62 -9.31
C THR A 131 7.18 -11.08 -9.65
N ILE A 132 6.76 -10.85 -10.89
CA ILE A 132 5.44 -11.20 -11.40
C ILE A 132 5.65 -12.00 -12.68
N TYR A 133 5.34 -13.30 -12.63
CA TYR A 133 5.51 -14.23 -13.77
C TYR A 133 6.88 -14.13 -14.43
N GLY A 134 7.95 -14.18 -13.61
CA GLY A 134 9.33 -14.14 -14.08
C GLY A 134 9.87 -12.75 -14.43
N ARG A 135 9.04 -11.70 -14.41
CA ARG A 135 9.49 -10.31 -14.58
C ARG A 135 9.50 -9.59 -13.25
N TYR A 136 10.62 -8.97 -12.90
CA TYR A 136 10.71 -8.09 -11.75
C TYR A 136 10.10 -6.72 -12.08
N TYR A 137 9.25 -6.25 -11.19
CA TYR A 137 8.69 -4.90 -11.20
C TYR A 137 9.17 -4.14 -9.97
N ALA A 138 9.87 -3.04 -10.17
CA ALA A 138 10.13 -2.11 -9.08
C ALA A 138 8.82 -1.48 -8.60
N LEU A 139 8.76 -1.03 -7.34
CA LEU A 139 7.58 -0.34 -6.84
C LEU A 139 7.26 0.92 -7.66
N GLU A 140 8.30 1.63 -8.08
CA GLU A 140 8.19 2.81 -8.96
C GLU A 140 7.56 2.46 -10.31
N GLU A 141 7.85 1.29 -10.86
CA GLU A 141 7.21 0.81 -12.10
C GLU A 141 5.73 0.47 -11.87
N LEU A 142 5.39 -0.18 -10.76
CA LEU A 142 4.00 -0.48 -10.42
C LEU A 142 3.17 0.79 -10.22
N ILE A 143 3.71 1.79 -9.51
CA ILE A 143 3.07 3.10 -9.36
C ILE A 143 2.96 3.81 -10.71
N ALA A 144 4.01 3.74 -11.52
CA ALA A 144 4.04 4.35 -12.85
C ALA A 144 2.96 3.81 -13.79
N LEU A 145 2.57 2.52 -13.67
CA LEU A 145 1.46 1.96 -14.44
C LEU A 145 0.15 2.72 -14.17
N VAL A 146 -0.13 3.03 -12.89
CA VAL A 146 -1.33 3.80 -12.52
C VAL A 146 -1.23 5.24 -13.01
N LEU A 147 -0.10 5.89 -12.77
CA LEU A 147 0.11 7.28 -13.18
C LEU A 147 0.06 7.45 -14.71
N ALA A 148 0.60 6.50 -15.48
CA ALA A 148 0.52 6.49 -16.94
C ALA A 148 -0.93 6.33 -17.42
N HIS A 149 -1.70 5.43 -16.80
CA HIS A 149 -3.12 5.28 -17.11
C HIS A 149 -3.90 6.57 -16.85
N ILE A 150 -3.66 7.24 -15.71
CA ILE A 150 -4.28 8.53 -15.39
C ILE A 150 -3.89 9.59 -16.44
N ARG A 151 -2.62 9.67 -16.84
CA ARG A 151 -2.14 10.58 -17.86
C ARG A 151 -2.84 10.33 -19.20
N GLU A 152 -2.92 9.08 -19.65
CA GLU A 152 -3.59 8.71 -20.89
C GLU A 152 -5.11 9.02 -20.86
N CYS A 153 -5.77 8.83 -19.73
CA CYS A 153 -7.16 9.24 -19.54
C CYS A 153 -7.31 10.76 -19.65
N ALA A 154 -6.40 11.51 -19.03
CA ALA A 154 -6.39 12.97 -19.11
C ALA A 154 -6.16 13.46 -20.55
N GLU A 155 -5.17 12.91 -21.26
CA GLU A 155 -4.91 13.26 -22.66
C GLU A 155 -6.13 12.98 -23.57
N ARG A 156 -6.79 11.85 -23.37
CA ARG A 156 -8.03 11.51 -24.10
C ARG A 156 -9.18 12.48 -23.79
N ALA A 157 -9.35 12.85 -22.52
CA ALA A 157 -10.44 13.73 -22.10
C ALA A 157 -10.21 15.19 -22.49
N LEU A 158 -8.96 15.65 -22.52
CA LEU A 158 -8.58 17.02 -22.79
C LEU A 158 -8.24 17.27 -24.27
N GLY A 159 -7.95 16.22 -25.03
CA GLY A 159 -7.58 16.30 -26.46
C GLY A 159 -6.18 16.89 -26.72
N GLU A 160 -5.36 17.03 -25.70
CA GLU A 160 -4.00 17.58 -25.79
C GLU A 160 -3.02 16.81 -24.88
N PRO A 161 -1.72 16.76 -25.23
CA PRO A 161 -0.73 16.01 -24.43
C PRO A 161 -0.54 16.59 -23.02
N VAL A 162 -0.38 15.71 -22.04
CA VAL A 162 -0.13 16.07 -20.63
C VAL A 162 1.31 15.74 -20.28
N HIS A 163 2.13 16.75 -20.04
CA HIS A 163 3.56 16.60 -19.78
C HIS A 163 3.95 16.83 -18.32
N ALA A 164 3.06 17.42 -17.54
CA ALA A 164 3.38 17.82 -16.18
C ALA A 164 2.27 17.42 -15.20
N ALA A 165 2.66 17.14 -13.95
CA ALA A 165 1.72 16.80 -12.87
C ALA A 165 2.17 17.37 -11.52
N VAL A 166 1.17 17.79 -10.72
CA VAL A 166 1.32 17.96 -9.28
C VAL A 166 0.63 16.76 -8.62
N ILE A 167 1.38 15.96 -7.88
CA ILE A 167 0.90 14.71 -7.28
C ILE A 167 0.77 14.89 -5.77
N GLY A 168 -0.37 14.47 -5.21
CA GLY A 168 -0.62 14.48 -3.78
C GLY A 168 0.28 13.51 -3.01
N ARG A 169 0.78 13.97 -1.87
CA ARG A 169 1.52 13.15 -0.92
C ARG A 169 1.00 13.34 0.51
N PRO A 170 1.09 12.31 1.39
CA PRO A 170 0.83 12.51 2.80
C PRO A 170 1.89 13.43 3.42
N VAL A 171 1.57 14.00 4.58
CA VAL A 171 2.53 14.81 5.35
C VAL A 171 3.73 13.97 5.80
N CYS A 172 3.49 12.71 6.17
CA CYS A 172 4.51 11.78 6.62
C CYS A 172 4.30 10.39 5.99
N TYR A 173 5.35 9.81 5.41
CA TYR A 173 5.35 8.42 4.96
C TYR A 173 5.85 7.46 6.04
N ALA A 174 6.69 7.94 6.97
CA ALA A 174 7.34 7.08 7.95
C ALA A 174 6.33 6.34 8.82
N PRO A 175 6.48 5.01 9.03
CA PRO A 175 5.65 4.25 9.94
C PRO A 175 5.94 4.64 11.40
N ALA A 176 4.98 4.39 12.30
CA ALA A 176 5.12 4.72 13.72
C ALA A 176 6.21 3.91 14.43
N ASP A 177 6.45 2.69 13.98
CA ASP A 177 7.41 1.70 14.50
C ASP A 177 8.70 1.65 13.67
N LEU A 178 9.14 2.81 13.17
CA LEU A 178 10.34 2.93 12.35
C LEU A 178 11.56 2.31 13.07
N PRO A 179 12.34 1.43 12.42
CA PRO A 179 13.57 0.91 12.97
C PRO A 179 14.55 2.03 13.36
N SER A 180 15.22 1.91 14.51
CA SER A 180 16.12 2.93 15.06
C SER A 180 17.30 3.34 14.16
N ILE A 181 17.57 2.57 13.10
CA ILE A 181 18.62 2.86 12.11
C ILE A 181 18.15 3.84 11.01
N LEU A 182 16.87 4.19 10.96
CA LEU A 182 16.28 5.10 9.99
C LEU A 182 15.64 6.29 10.71
N THR A 183 15.65 7.45 10.06
CA THR A 183 14.91 8.61 10.53
C THR A 183 13.65 8.82 9.68
N PRO A 184 12.59 9.43 10.25
CA PRO A 184 11.39 9.78 9.48
C PRO A 184 11.71 10.61 8.23
N GLU A 185 12.67 11.53 8.33
CA GLU A 185 13.10 12.40 7.23
C GLU A 185 13.77 11.62 6.10
N GLU A 186 14.52 10.57 6.42
CA GLU A 186 15.13 9.69 5.41
C GLU A 186 14.08 8.87 4.67
N VAL A 187 13.08 8.34 5.40
CA VAL A 187 11.95 7.63 4.78
C VAL A 187 11.17 8.56 3.87
N ASP A 188 10.82 9.74 4.35
CA ASP A 188 10.06 10.74 3.60
C ASP A 188 10.79 11.19 2.34
N ARG A 189 12.10 11.45 2.44
CA ARG A 189 12.93 11.81 1.28
C ARG A 189 12.96 10.67 0.26
N THR A 190 13.17 9.43 0.71
CA THR A 190 13.20 8.27 -0.17
C THR A 190 11.85 8.06 -0.87
N ALA A 191 10.74 8.17 -0.14
CA ALA A 191 9.40 8.06 -0.70
C ALA A 191 9.11 9.17 -1.73
N HIS A 192 9.54 10.40 -1.43
CA HIS A 192 9.43 11.55 -2.34
C HIS A 192 10.17 11.28 -3.66
N GLU A 193 11.45 10.89 -3.59
CA GLU A 193 12.25 10.57 -4.78
C GLU A 193 11.65 9.42 -5.59
N ARG A 194 11.14 8.38 -4.93
CA ARG A 194 10.49 7.22 -5.57
C ARG A 194 9.20 7.60 -6.29
N MET A 195 8.40 8.49 -5.72
CA MET A 195 7.19 8.99 -6.38
C MET A 195 7.52 9.81 -7.64
N LEU A 196 8.52 10.70 -7.57
CA LEU A 196 8.98 11.45 -8.73
C LEU A 196 9.58 10.54 -9.81
N ALA A 197 10.28 9.47 -9.39
CA ALA A 197 10.77 8.44 -10.29
C ALA A 197 9.63 7.72 -11.01
N ALA A 198 8.56 7.38 -10.29
CA ALA A 198 7.35 6.79 -10.87
C ALA A 198 6.68 7.74 -11.87
N ALA A 199 6.57 9.04 -11.55
CA ALA A 199 6.05 10.05 -12.47
C ALA A 199 6.86 10.12 -13.77
N ARG A 200 8.20 10.08 -13.67
CA ARG A 200 9.08 10.03 -14.84
C ARG A 200 8.86 8.78 -15.69
N ILE A 201 8.78 7.60 -15.06
CA ILE A 201 8.52 6.33 -15.78
C ILE A 201 7.15 6.38 -16.46
N ALA A 202 6.16 7.02 -15.83
CA ALA A 202 4.82 7.24 -16.40
C ALA A 202 4.79 8.21 -17.60
N GLY A 203 5.92 8.85 -17.91
CA GLY A 203 6.09 9.75 -19.06
C GLY A 203 5.85 11.23 -18.78
N PHE A 204 5.74 11.64 -17.51
CA PHE A 204 5.78 13.05 -17.17
C PHE A 204 7.20 13.58 -17.29
N THR A 205 7.37 14.74 -17.92
CA THR A 205 8.66 15.44 -18.04
C THR A 205 8.90 16.40 -16.87
N HIS A 206 7.81 16.88 -16.25
CA HIS A 206 7.83 17.79 -15.12
C HIS A 206 6.87 17.27 -14.05
N ALA A 207 7.27 17.35 -12.78
CA ALA A 207 6.42 16.99 -11.66
C ALA A 207 6.77 17.79 -10.41
N ALA A 208 5.79 17.91 -9.52
CA ALA A 208 5.95 18.35 -8.15
C ALA A 208 5.10 17.49 -7.24
N LEU A 209 5.46 17.41 -5.96
CA LEU A 209 4.61 16.81 -4.93
C LEU A 209 4.10 17.91 -4.00
N GLU A 210 2.81 17.84 -3.66
CA GLU A 210 2.19 18.74 -2.69
C GLU A 210 1.53 17.92 -1.58
N PHE A 211 1.55 18.43 -0.36
CA PHE A 211 0.83 17.81 0.75
C PHE A 211 -0.68 17.80 0.50
N GLU A 212 -1.31 16.64 0.62
CA GLU A 212 -2.75 16.47 0.41
C GLU A 212 -3.60 17.43 1.25
N PRO A 213 -3.37 17.60 2.57
CA PRO A 213 -4.14 18.55 3.36
C PRO A 213 -3.88 20.03 2.97
N VAL A 214 -2.67 20.36 2.47
CA VAL A 214 -2.36 21.69 1.95
C VAL A 214 -3.11 21.95 0.65
N ALA A 215 -3.15 20.96 -0.25
CA ALA A 215 -3.95 21.05 -1.47
C ALA A 215 -5.45 21.22 -1.16
N ALA A 216 -5.99 20.44 -0.22
CA ALA A 216 -7.38 20.59 0.20
C ALA A 216 -7.67 22.00 0.77
N ALA A 217 -6.75 22.54 1.58
CA ALA A 217 -6.82 23.90 2.08
C ALA A 217 -6.90 24.93 0.95
N ARG A 218 -6.04 24.77 -0.09
CA ARG A 218 -6.03 25.63 -1.29
C ARG A 218 -7.39 25.68 -2.01
N HIS A 219 -8.01 24.53 -2.18
CA HIS A 219 -9.34 24.45 -2.80
C HIS A 219 -10.40 25.18 -1.98
N LEU A 220 -10.41 24.99 -0.68
CA LEU A 220 -11.43 25.53 0.21
C LEU A 220 -11.19 26.98 0.62
N ARG A 221 -10.03 27.52 0.32
CA ARG A 221 -9.57 28.86 0.73
C ARG A 221 -10.58 29.97 0.40
N SER A 222 -11.19 29.95 -0.79
CA SER A 222 -12.17 30.96 -1.19
C SER A 222 -13.44 30.94 -0.34
N SER A 223 -13.71 29.82 0.36
CA SER A 223 -14.85 29.66 1.26
C SER A 223 -14.54 30.00 2.73
N LEU A 224 -13.27 30.29 3.03
CA LEU A 224 -12.83 30.58 4.39
C LEU A 224 -12.86 32.09 4.67
N PRO A 225 -13.23 32.50 5.88
CA PRO A 225 -13.14 33.91 6.28
C PRO A 225 -11.69 34.41 6.27
N MET A 226 -11.47 35.63 5.80
CA MET A 226 -10.16 36.26 5.90
C MET A 226 -9.76 36.45 7.37
N GLY A 227 -8.48 36.22 7.67
CA GLY A 227 -7.93 36.28 9.03
C GLY A 227 -8.21 35.03 9.86
N SER A 228 -8.92 34.02 9.31
CA SER A 228 -9.23 32.80 10.05
C SER A 228 -8.06 31.80 10.08
N ARG A 229 -8.04 31.00 11.13
CA ARG A 229 -7.17 29.81 11.26
C ARG A 229 -8.00 28.57 10.96
N ALA A 230 -7.63 27.86 9.92
CA ALA A 230 -8.34 26.66 9.48
C ALA A 230 -7.46 25.42 9.70
N LEU A 231 -8.06 24.37 10.29
CA LEU A 231 -7.48 23.05 10.38
C LEU A 231 -8.09 22.19 9.27
N VAL A 232 -7.27 21.66 8.40
CA VAL A 232 -7.65 20.57 7.49
C VAL A 232 -7.36 19.26 8.19
N PHE A 233 -8.38 18.43 8.30
CA PHE A 233 -8.36 17.09 8.86
C PHE A 233 -8.65 16.12 7.72
N ASP A 234 -7.60 15.60 7.12
CA ASP A 234 -7.69 14.62 6.03
C ASP A 234 -7.47 13.22 6.57
N PHE A 235 -8.55 12.42 6.61
CA PHE A 235 -8.50 11.06 7.13
C PHE A 235 -8.89 10.07 6.03
N GLY A 236 -7.89 9.59 5.33
CA GLY A 236 -7.99 8.68 4.19
C GLY A 236 -8.06 7.20 4.56
N GLY A 237 -7.75 6.35 3.57
CA GLY A 237 -7.66 4.90 3.76
C GLY A 237 -6.41 4.46 4.51
N GLY A 238 -5.29 5.16 4.32
CA GLY A 238 -4.00 4.77 4.87
C GLY A 238 -3.37 5.77 5.84
N THR A 239 -3.74 7.06 5.79
CA THR A 239 -3.14 8.12 6.61
C THR A 239 -4.18 9.03 7.22
N LEU A 240 -3.83 9.63 8.36
CA LEU A 240 -4.43 10.84 8.87
C LEU A 240 -3.42 11.97 8.70
N ASP A 241 -3.77 12.95 7.87
CA ASP A 241 -2.94 14.08 7.54
C ASP A 241 -3.62 15.39 7.99
N LEU A 242 -2.87 16.20 8.72
CA LEU A 242 -3.33 17.43 9.32
C LEU A 242 -2.52 18.62 8.80
N ALA A 243 -3.22 19.68 8.40
CA ALA A 243 -2.59 20.97 8.12
C ALA A 243 -3.35 22.10 8.81
N LEU A 244 -2.65 22.97 9.47
CA LEU A 244 -3.19 24.16 10.08
C LEU A 244 -2.67 25.37 9.33
N GLU A 245 -3.59 26.16 8.77
CA GLU A 245 -3.29 27.35 7.98
C GLU A 245 -3.87 28.62 8.58
N HIS A 246 -3.23 29.74 8.30
CA HIS A 246 -3.75 31.07 8.54
C HIS A 246 -4.09 31.73 7.19
N VAL A 247 -5.36 32.01 6.98
CA VAL A 247 -5.86 32.77 5.83
C VAL A 247 -5.61 34.25 6.10
N LYS A 248 -4.58 34.84 5.46
CA LYS A 248 -4.23 36.25 5.69
C LYS A 248 -5.28 37.20 5.11
N PRO A 249 -5.38 38.42 5.67
CA PRO A 249 -6.32 39.43 5.19
C PRO A 249 -6.16 39.76 3.69
N GLU A 250 -4.93 39.65 3.17
CA GLU A 250 -4.61 39.92 1.75
C GLU A 250 -5.07 38.77 0.82
N GLY A 251 -5.71 37.74 1.36
CA GLY A 251 -6.17 36.58 0.60
C GLY A 251 -5.10 35.53 0.33
N ASN A 252 -3.87 35.68 0.82
CA ASN A 252 -2.84 34.64 0.84
C ASN A 252 -3.04 33.75 2.07
N SER A 253 -2.55 32.52 2.04
CA SER A 253 -2.51 31.67 3.23
C SER A 253 -1.09 31.27 3.57
N GLU A 254 -0.87 31.00 4.84
CA GLU A 254 0.38 30.51 5.38
C GLU A 254 0.13 29.23 6.18
N ILE A 255 0.86 28.17 5.85
CA ILE A 255 0.80 26.94 6.63
C ILE A 255 1.57 27.16 7.94
N ILE A 256 0.84 27.09 9.05
CA ILE A 256 1.39 27.25 10.40
C ILE A 256 2.08 25.97 10.86
N ALA A 257 1.43 24.83 10.65
CA ALA A 257 1.94 23.51 11.03
C ALA A 257 1.31 22.41 10.17
N THR A 258 2.04 21.31 10.03
CA THR A 258 1.54 20.06 9.49
C THR A 258 1.89 18.90 10.42
N TYR A 259 1.05 17.87 10.43
CA TYR A 259 1.30 16.63 11.15
C TYR A 259 0.58 15.48 10.46
N GLY A 260 1.26 14.35 10.29
CA GLY A 260 0.70 13.14 9.69
C GLY A 260 1.04 11.91 10.51
N ILE A 261 0.13 10.95 10.55
CA ILE A 261 0.34 9.63 11.13
C ILE A 261 -0.12 8.55 10.14
N PRO A 262 0.57 7.39 10.10
CA PRO A 262 0.26 6.29 9.22
C PRO A 262 -0.93 5.46 9.76
N LEU A 263 -2.06 6.12 9.97
CA LEU A 263 -3.31 5.57 10.47
C LEU A 263 -4.43 5.92 9.51
N GLY A 264 -5.21 4.94 9.08
CA GLY A 264 -6.29 5.15 8.11
C GLY A 264 -7.46 4.19 8.25
N GLY A 265 -8.33 4.19 7.26
CA GLY A 265 -9.49 3.31 7.19
C GLY A 265 -9.14 1.83 7.11
N ASP A 266 -7.96 1.50 6.56
CA ASP A 266 -7.45 0.12 6.46
C ASP A 266 -7.13 -0.44 7.86
N ASP A 267 -6.70 0.42 8.81
CA ASP A 267 -6.48 0.03 10.20
C ASP A 267 -7.81 -0.26 10.92
N PHE A 268 -8.88 0.45 10.55
CA PHE A 268 -10.22 0.14 11.05
C PHE A 268 -10.71 -1.21 10.53
N ASP A 269 -10.44 -1.55 9.27
CA ASP A 269 -10.76 -2.86 8.71
C ASP A 269 -9.98 -3.97 9.41
N SER A 270 -8.69 -3.74 9.67
CA SER A 270 -7.84 -4.64 10.46
C SER A 270 -8.35 -4.82 11.89
N ALA A 271 -8.85 -3.75 12.53
CA ALA A 271 -9.46 -3.81 13.86
C ALA A 271 -10.77 -4.63 13.86
N ILE A 272 -11.65 -4.44 12.87
CA ILE A 272 -12.85 -5.29 12.70
C ILE A 272 -12.42 -6.76 12.53
N MET A 273 -11.45 -7.04 11.69
CA MET A 273 -10.93 -8.39 11.51
C MET A 273 -10.40 -8.96 12.82
N ARG A 274 -9.57 -8.23 13.55
CA ARG A 274 -8.93 -8.63 14.81
C ARG A 274 -9.95 -8.94 15.90
N HIS A 275 -10.86 -8.03 16.16
CA HIS A 275 -11.72 -8.09 17.33
C HIS A 275 -13.03 -8.84 17.09
N LEU A 276 -13.51 -8.88 15.86
CA LEU A 276 -14.85 -9.43 15.58
C LEU A 276 -14.82 -10.69 14.71
N LEU A 277 -13.81 -10.86 13.84
CA LEU A 277 -13.83 -11.94 12.84
C LEU A 277 -12.80 -13.06 13.08
N LEU A 278 -11.68 -12.82 13.77
CA LEU A 278 -10.66 -13.85 14.00
C LEU A 278 -11.20 -15.08 14.73
N LYS A 279 -12.29 -14.95 15.51
CA LYS A 279 -12.98 -16.09 16.15
C LYS A 279 -13.47 -17.12 15.13
N HIS A 280 -13.81 -16.71 13.92
CA HIS A 280 -14.21 -17.62 12.83
C HIS A 280 -13.04 -18.43 12.26
N PHE A 281 -11.81 -18.06 12.58
CA PHE A 281 -10.58 -18.62 12.03
C PHE A 281 -9.67 -19.27 13.08
N GLY A 282 -10.17 -19.48 14.29
CA GLY A 282 -9.49 -20.22 15.34
C GLY A 282 -9.07 -19.38 16.56
N ALA A 283 -9.22 -18.05 16.53
CA ALA A 283 -8.97 -17.25 17.72
C ALA A 283 -9.90 -17.68 18.88
N GLY A 284 -9.32 -17.81 20.08
CA GLY A 284 -10.03 -18.27 21.27
C GLY A 284 -10.25 -19.79 21.35
N THR A 285 -9.78 -20.58 20.37
CA THR A 285 -9.84 -22.04 20.42
C THR A 285 -8.62 -22.62 21.14
N THR A 286 -8.78 -23.84 21.68
CA THR A 286 -7.70 -24.55 22.36
C THR A 286 -7.34 -25.85 21.65
N LEU A 287 -6.09 -26.31 21.87
CA LEU A 287 -5.49 -27.44 21.18
C LEU A 287 -5.02 -28.51 22.16
N GLY A 288 -5.45 -29.75 21.89
CA GLY A 288 -4.98 -30.94 22.61
C GLY A 288 -5.43 -31.01 24.08
N PRO A 289 -4.95 -32.02 24.81
CA PRO A 289 -5.38 -32.27 26.21
C PRO A 289 -4.88 -31.23 27.22
N LYS A 290 -3.92 -30.36 26.81
CA LYS A 290 -3.35 -29.29 27.65
C LYS A 290 -3.96 -27.91 27.37
N ASP A 291 -5.02 -27.84 26.57
CA ASP A 291 -5.71 -26.61 26.20
C ASP A 291 -4.75 -25.49 25.73
N LEU A 292 -3.75 -25.84 24.91
CA LEU A 292 -2.80 -24.86 24.38
C LEU A 292 -3.54 -23.86 23.47
N PRO A 293 -3.21 -22.56 23.52
CA PRO A 293 -3.86 -21.56 22.70
C PRO A 293 -3.57 -21.78 21.20
N PHE A 294 -4.49 -21.33 20.35
CA PHE A 294 -4.27 -21.32 18.90
C PHE A 294 -3.04 -20.45 18.55
N PRO A 295 -2.16 -20.91 17.64
CA PRO A 295 -0.91 -20.21 17.33
C PRO A 295 -1.13 -18.80 16.76
N PRO A 296 -0.62 -17.73 17.43
CA PRO A 296 -0.83 -16.34 17.00
C PRO A 296 -0.25 -16.06 15.61
N ASN A 297 0.85 -16.70 15.24
CA ASN A 297 1.50 -16.53 13.94
C ASN A 297 0.68 -17.04 12.74
N LEU A 298 -0.42 -17.79 12.97
CA LEU A 298 -1.39 -18.14 11.95
C LEU A 298 -2.56 -17.15 11.89
N LEU A 299 -2.73 -16.31 12.91
CA LEU A 299 -3.78 -15.30 12.98
C LEU A 299 -3.29 -13.91 12.56
N ALA A 300 -2.07 -13.55 12.90
CA ALA A 300 -1.50 -12.24 12.56
C ALA A 300 -1.57 -11.91 11.05
N PRO A 301 -1.22 -12.83 10.12
CA PRO A 301 -1.35 -12.54 8.69
C PRO A 301 -2.78 -12.31 8.22
N LEU A 302 -3.81 -12.69 9.00
CA LEU A 302 -5.21 -12.47 8.63
C LEU A 302 -5.64 -11.01 8.81
N LEU A 303 -4.86 -10.18 9.47
CA LEU A 303 -5.19 -8.77 9.71
C LEU A 303 -5.11 -7.92 8.44
N HIS A 304 -4.38 -8.41 7.43
CA HIS A 304 -4.25 -7.74 6.14
C HIS A 304 -4.45 -8.76 5.02
N TRP A 305 -5.34 -8.48 4.08
CA TRP A 305 -5.65 -9.44 3.02
C TRP A 305 -4.43 -9.81 2.17
N GLN A 306 -3.48 -8.90 2.00
CA GLN A 306 -2.23 -9.10 1.26
C GLN A 306 -1.34 -10.18 1.90
N SER A 307 -1.46 -10.38 3.21
CA SER A 307 -0.66 -11.34 3.99
C SER A 307 -1.27 -12.74 4.02
N ILE A 308 -2.57 -12.86 3.80
CA ILE A 308 -3.27 -14.15 3.86
C ILE A 308 -2.65 -15.19 2.90
N PRO A 309 -2.28 -14.83 1.65
CA PRO A 309 -1.61 -15.75 0.74
C PRO A 309 -0.29 -16.32 1.26
N LEU A 310 0.43 -15.64 2.16
CA LEU A 310 1.68 -16.14 2.75
C LEU A 310 1.48 -17.40 3.59
N LEU A 311 0.25 -17.64 4.06
CA LEU A 311 -0.12 -18.86 4.78
C LEU A 311 -0.37 -20.06 3.86
N ALA A 312 -0.37 -19.88 2.55
CA ALA A 312 -0.71 -20.94 1.60
C ALA A 312 0.44 -21.94 1.35
N THR A 313 1.56 -21.83 2.07
CA THR A 313 2.69 -22.76 1.96
C THR A 313 2.31 -24.18 2.38
N PRO A 314 2.88 -25.26 1.79
CA PRO A 314 2.62 -26.64 2.20
C PRO A 314 2.87 -26.86 3.67
N ALA A 315 3.94 -26.27 4.22
CA ALA A 315 4.27 -26.38 5.64
C ALA A 315 3.17 -25.76 6.52
N SER A 316 2.73 -24.55 6.20
CA SER A 316 1.61 -23.89 6.90
C SER A 316 0.31 -24.68 6.75
N MET A 317 -0.01 -25.15 5.55
CA MET A 317 -1.22 -25.93 5.29
C MET A 317 -1.21 -27.29 6.00
N ALA A 318 -0.07 -27.97 6.04
CA ALA A 318 0.10 -29.20 6.82
C ALA A 318 -0.04 -28.94 8.34
N ARG A 319 0.54 -27.82 8.82
CA ARG A 319 0.39 -27.38 10.22
C ARG A 319 -1.07 -27.08 10.57
N ILE A 320 -1.79 -26.32 9.73
CA ILE A 320 -3.22 -26.03 9.91
C ILE A 320 -4.03 -27.33 9.95
N ALA A 321 -3.73 -28.29 9.06
CA ALA A 321 -4.40 -29.58 9.05
C ALA A 321 -4.12 -30.42 10.32
N ALA A 322 -2.90 -30.34 10.88
CA ALA A 322 -2.56 -30.98 12.15
C ALA A 322 -3.28 -30.30 13.34
N ILE A 323 -3.32 -28.97 13.36
CA ILE A 323 -4.05 -28.17 14.35
C ILE A 323 -5.54 -28.49 14.33
N LYS A 324 -6.15 -28.60 13.16
CA LYS A 324 -7.57 -28.99 13.03
C LYS A 324 -7.91 -30.28 13.76
N ARG A 325 -7.03 -31.30 13.72
CA ARG A 325 -7.24 -32.58 14.40
C ARG A 325 -7.17 -32.49 15.93
N GLN A 326 -6.51 -31.49 16.46
CA GLN A 326 -6.28 -31.28 17.90
C GLN A 326 -7.16 -30.18 18.47
N SER A 327 -7.82 -29.38 17.63
CA SER A 327 -8.65 -28.24 18.06
C SER A 327 -9.98 -28.70 18.67
N ASN A 328 -10.38 -28.01 19.72
CA ASN A 328 -11.73 -28.14 20.29
C ASN A 328 -12.83 -27.54 19.37
N ALA A 329 -12.44 -26.77 18.36
CA ALA A 329 -13.33 -26.18 17.36
C ALA A 329 -12.82 -26.41 15.93
N PRO A 330 -12.79 -27.66 15.41
CA PRO A 330 -12.19 -27.99 14.11
C PRO A 330 -12.84 -27.30 12.92
N GLN A 331 -14.10 -26.84 13.06
CA GLN A 331 -14.80 -26.11 12.00
C GLN A 331 -14.24 -24.70 11.79
N THR A 332 -13.80 -24.01 12.84
CA THR A 332 -13.17 -22.68 12.70
C THR A 332 -11.82 -22.80 11.99
N VAL A 333 -11.04 -23.84 12.31
CA VAL A 333 -9.78 -24.13 11.63
C VAL A 333 -10.00 -24.53 10.16
N GLU A 334 -11.12 -25.23 9.85
CA GLU A 334 -11.47 -25.50 8.45
C GLU A 334 -11.84 -24.23 7.69
N LYS A 335 -12.51 -23.27 8.33
CA LYS A 335 -12.78 -21.95 7.72
C LYS A 335 -11.47 -21.21 7.39
N LEU A 336 -10.48 -21.22 8.30
CA LEU A 336 -9.15 -20.68 8.04
C LEU A 336 -8.52 -21.36 6.83
N ARG A 337 -8.52 -22.69 6.79
CA ARG A 337 -7.98 -23.46 5.67
C ARG A 337 -8.67 -23.12 4.35
N THR A 338 -9.99 -22.96 4.36
CA THR A 338 -10.79 -22.61 3.18
C THR A 338 -10.47 -21.19 2.71
N LEU A 339 -10.41 -20.22 3.62
CA LEU A 339 -10.03 -18.83 3.32
C LEU A 339 -8.72 -18.77 2.53
N ILE A 340 -7.70 -19.50 3.03
CA ILE A 340 -6.37 -19.52 2.40
C ILE A 340 -6.40 -20.25 1.06
N ARG A 341 -6.94 -21.48 1.02
CA ARG A 341 -6.92 -22.32 -0.18
C ARG A 341 -7.71 -21.76 -1.34
N GLN A 342 -8.79 -21.05 -1.07
CA GLN A 342 -9.66 -20.47 -2.09
C GLN A 342 -9.26 -19.01 -2.42
N GLY A 343 -8.21 -18.46 -1.77
CA GLY A 343 -7.75 -17.10 -2.01
C GLY A 343 -8.78 -16.02 -1.65
N LEU A 344 -9.67 -16.29 -0.69
CA LEU A 344 -10.84 -15.46 -0.39
C LEU A 344 -10.53 -14.23 0.50
N GLY A 345 -9.25 -14.00 0.84
CA GLY A 345 -8.85 -12.91 1.73
C GLY A 345 -9.31 -11.55 1.26
N PHE A 346 -9.09 -11.23 -0.01
CA PHE A 346 -9.51 -9.97 -0.60
C PHE A 346 -11.04 -9.76 -0.57
N HIS A 347 -11.82 -10.79 -0.90
CA HIS A 347 -13.28 -10.75 -0.82
C HIS A 347 -13.78 -10.48 0.59
N LEU A 348 -13.16 -11.14 1.58
CA LEU A 348 -13.52 -10.92 2.99
C LEU A 348 -13.28 -9.46 3.38
N PHE A 349 -12.14 -8.88 3.00
CA PHE A 349 -11.84 -7.48 3.31
C PHE A 349 -12.77 -6.49 2.59
N GLN A 350 -13.20 -6.78 1.37
CA GLN A 350 -14.24 -5.98 0.72
C GLN A 350 -15.57 -6.00 1.51
N ARG A 351 -15.94 -7.15 2.11
CA ARG A 351 -17.14 -7.22 2.97
C ARG A 351 -16.95 -6.48 4.28
N ILE A 352 -15.75 -6.50 4.85
CA ILE A 352 -15.39 -5.71 6.05
C ILE A 352 -15.50 -4.22 5.75
N GLU A 353 -14.89 -3.76 4.67
CA GLU A 353 -14.93 -2.36 4.24
C GLU A 353 -16.37 -1.88 3.98
N ALA A 354 -17.18 -2.70 3.28
CA ALA A 354 -18.58 -2.39 3.05
C ALA A 354 -19.37 -2.27 4.37
N ALA A 355 -19.12 -3.14 5.34
CA ALA A 355 -19.73 -3.06 6.66
C ALA A 355 -19.26 -1.81 7.43
N LYS A 356 -17.97 -1.47 7.40
CA LYS A 356 -17.42 -0.22 7.97
C LYS A 356 -18.10 1.02 7.39
N ILE A 357 -18.25 1.07 6.08
CA ILE A 357 -18.93 2.19 5.38
C ILE A 357 -20.39 2.27 5.82
N ALA A 358 -21.12 1.15 5.85
CA ALA A 358 -22.53 1.11 6.29
C ALA A 358 -22.70 1.58 7.73
N LEU A 359 -21.76 1.27 8.64
CA LEU A 359 -21.76 1.72 10.02
C LEU A 359 -21.59 3.25 10.19
N SER A 360 -21.24 3.98 9.14
CA SER A 360 -21.24 5.45 9.17
C SER A 360 -22.67 6.03 9.20
N SER A 361 -23.65 5.34 8.59
CA SER A 361 -25.06 5.75 8.58
C SER A 361 -25.95 4.83 9.43
N GLU A 362 -25.68 3.52 9.45
CA GLU A 362 -26.47 2.50 10.12
C GLU A 362 -25.92 2.18 11.52
N ILE A 363 -26.80 1.70 12.42
CA ILE A 363 -26.40 1.27 13.78
C ILE A 363 -25.83 -0.14 13.81
N GLU A 364 -26.05 -0.91 12.74
CA GLU A 364 -25.52 -2.27 12.56
C GLU A 364 -25.29 -2.55 11.08
N ALA A 365 -24.33 -3.43 10.80
CA ALA A 365 -24.03 -3.93 9.47
C ALA A 365 -23.70 -5.42 9.55
N GLN A 366 -23.67 -6.10 8.41
CA GLN A 366 -23.37 -7.52 8.34
C GLN A 366 -22.14 -7.77 7.47
N VAL A 367 -21.18 -8.53 8.01
CA VAL A 367 -20.10 -9.13 7.22
C VAL A 367 -20.58 -10.54 6.84
N ALA A 368 -21.17 -10.65 5.65
CA ALA A 368 -21.69 -11.91 5.13
C ALA A 368 -20.82 -12.39 3.96
N MET A 369 -20.38 -13.65 4.02
CA MET A 369 -19.60 -14.30 2.98
C MET A 369 -19.99 -15.77 2.85
N HIS A 370 -20.50 -16.17 1.69
CA HIS A 370 -20.96 -17.52 1.37
C HIS A 370 -20.32 -17.95 0.03
N GLU A 371 -19.00 -18.12 0.05
CA GLU A 371 -18.22 -18.38 -1.18
C GLU A 371 -17.19 -19.50 -0.95
N GLY A 372 -16.95 -20.33 -1.97
CA GLY A 372 -15.91 -21.37 -1.95
C GLY A 372 -15.99 -22.35 -0.78
N GLY A 373 -17.17 -22.51 -0.15
CA GLY A 373 -17.38 -23.31 1.05
C GLY A 373 -17.06 -22.57 2.36
N LEU A 374 -16.65 -21.32 2.31
CA LEU A 374 -16.51 -20.45 3.47
C LEU A 374 -17.86 -19.79 3.77
N VAL A 375 -18.35 -20.00 4.98
CA VAL A 375 -19.58 -19.38 5.48
C VAL A 375 -19.26 -18.53 6.69
N ILE A 376 -19.44 -17.22 6.56
CA ILE A 376 -19.33 -16.23 7.64
C ILE A 376 -20.60 -15.39 7.60
N ASP A 377 -21.23 -15.25 8.75
CA ASP A 377 -22.35 -14.35 9.01
C ASP A 377 -22.07 -13.65 10.33
N GLU A 378 -21.46 -12.48 10.27
CA GLU A 378 -21.14 -11.70 11.45
C GLU A 378 -21.91 -10.39 11.46
N ARG A 379 -22.71 -10.20 12.49
CA ARG A 379 -23.40 -8.93 12.75
C ARG A 379 -22.49 -8.01 13.53
N VAL A 380 -22.14 -6.89 12.94
CA VAL A 380 -21.31 -5.85 13.53
C VAL A 380 -22.18 -4.68 13.94
N THR A 381 -22.26 -4.38 15.23
CA THR A 381 -22.93 -3.18 15.71
C THR A 381 -21.96 -1.99 15.72
N ARG A 382 -22.49 -0.77 15.60
CA ARG A 382 -21.67 0.45 15.69
C ARG A 382 -20.91 0.51 17.03
N SER A 383 -21.52 0.06 18.14
CA SER A 383 -20.84 0.02 19.44
C SER A 383 -19.66 -0.95 19.47
N ALA A 384 -19.82 -2.15 18.91
CA ALA A 384 -18.72 -3.12 18.80
C ALA A 384 -17.61 -2.62 17.87
N PHE A 385 -17.96 -1.92 16.80
CA PHE A 385 -16.99 -1.27 15.92
C PHE A 385 -16.20 -0.18 16.66
N VAL A 386 -16.89 0.72 17.39
CA VAL A 386 -16.23 1.78 18.18
C VAL A 386 -15.30 1.19 19.25
N GLU A 387 -15.70 0.11 19.90
CA GLU A 387 -14.85 -0.61 20.84
C GLU A 387 -13.61 -1.19 20.15
N ALA A 388 -13.80 -1.80 18.98
CA ALA A 388 -12.71 -2.40 18.21
C ALA A 388 -11.65 -1.39 17.75
N ILE A 389 -12.05 -0.14 17.45
CA ILE A 389 -11.15 0.93 16.99
C ILE A 389 -10.71 1.89 18.11
N SER A 390 -10.91 1.53 19.38
CA SER A 390 -10.62 2.42 20.52
C SER A 390 -9.17 2.93 20.56
N ASP A 391 -8.21 2.06 20.26
CA ASP A 391 -6.79 2.42 20.24
C ASP A 391 -6.49 3.42 19.12
N GLN A 392 -7.06 3.21 17.94
CA GLN A 392 -6.93 4.13 16.80
C GLN A 392 -7.53 5.50 17.10
N LEU A 393 -8.64 5.56 17.86
CA LEU A 393 -9.24 6.83 18.27
C LEU A 393 -8.33 7.62 19.22
N VAL A 394 -7.61 6.94 20.10
CA VAL A 394 -6.60 7.58 20.97
C VAL A 394 -5.49 8.20 20.12
N GLU A 395 -5.03 7.51 19.09
CA GLU A 395 -4.01 8.06 18.17
C GLU A 395 -4.53 9.28 17.38
N VAL A 396 -5.79 9.25 16.93
CA VAL A 396 -6.44 10.42 16.29
C VAL A 396 -6.45 11.61 17.24
N GLU A 397 -6.89 11.42 18.49
CA GLU A 397 -6.92 12.50 19.49
C GLU A 397 -5.51 13.02 19.80
N ARG A 398 -4.51 12.14 19.90
CA ARG A 398 -3.10 12.53 20.07
C ARG A 398 -2.60 13.35 18.89
N GLY A 399 -2.94 12.95 17.66
CA GLY A 399 -2.60 13.70 16.45
C GLY A 399 -3.14 15.14 16.47
N LEU A 400 -4.40 15.30 16.87
CA LEU A 400 -5.03 16.62 17.02
C LEU A 400 -4.35 17.49 18.09
N GLN A 401 -3.94 16.90 19.21
CA GLN A 401 -3.18 17.62 20.23
C GLN A 401 -1.80 18.03 19.71
N THR A 402 -1.10 17.11 19.04
CA THR A 402 0.25 17.35 18.50
C THR A 402 0.29 18.50 17.49
N ILE A 403 -0.69 18.59 16.58
CA ILE A 403 -0.70 19.71 15.61
C ILE A 403 -0.98 21.05 16.30
N LEU A 404 -1.85 21.09 17.31
CA LEU A 404 -2.10 22.30 18.10
C LEU A 404 -0.85 22.75 18.86
N GLU A 405 -0.11 21.82 19.47
CA GLU A 405 1.16 22.09 20.16
C GLU A 405 2.22 22.62 19.17
N ARG A 406 2.38 22.00 18.00
CA ARG A 406 3.30 22.47 16.95
C ARG A 406 2.96 23.88 16.49
N ALA A 407 1.69 24.17 16.34
CA ALA A 407 1.19 25.49 15.97
C ALA A 407 1.24 26.51 17.12
N ARG A 408 1.43 26.06 18.36
CA ARG A 408 1.32 26.86 19.59
C ARG A 408 -0.06 27.53 19.71
N LEU A 409 -1.11 26.80 19.38
CA LEU A 409 -2.49 27.25 19.44
C LEU A 409 -3.31 26.36 20.35
N SER A 410 -4.34 26.92 20.93
CA SER A 410 -5.43 26.17 21.58
C SER A 410 -6.51 25.81 20.55
N ALA A 411 -7.34 24.81 20.85
CA ALA A 411 -8.47 24.45 20.01
C ALA A 411 -9.49 25.61 19.85
N ALA A 412 -9.59 26.50 20.85
CA ALA A 412 -10.46 27.67 20.80
C ALA A 412 -10.04 28.69 19.72
N GLU A 413 -8.74 28.76 19.42
CA GLU A 413 -8.15 29.68 18.44
C GLU A 413 -8.23 29.17 17.00
N VAL A 414 -8.66 27.93 16.78
CA VAL A 414 -9.01 27.40 15.46
C VAL A 414 -10.43 27.86 15.13
N ASP A 415 -10.62 28.53 14.01
CA ASP A 415 -11.91 29.11 13.60
C ASP A 415 -12.74 28.13 12.79
N VAL A 416 -12.11 27.29 11.98
CA VAL A 416 -12.76 26.31 11.10
C VAL A 416 -11.97 25.00 11.10
N VAL A 417 -12.69 23.88 11.11
CA VAL A 417 -12.15 22.54 10.88
C VAL A 417 -12.79 21.97 9.63
N LEU A 418 -11.97 21.69 8.62
CA LEU A 418 -12.39 21.12 7.35
C LEU A 418 -12.09 19.63 7.37
N MET A 419 -13.11 18.79 7.29
CA MET A 419 -12.98 17.34 7.30
C MET A 419 -13.03 16.81 5.87
N THR A 420 -12.01 16.06 5.46
CA THR A 420 -11.93 15.37 4.18
C THR A 420 -11.45 13.92 4.38
N GLY A 421 -11.47 13.11 3.32
CA GLY A 421 -11.16 11.70 3.39
C GLY A 421 -12.30 10.83 3.92
N GLY A 422 -12.43 9.58 3.40
CA GLY A 422 -13.55 8.69 3.70
C GLY A 422 -13.68 8.30 5.18
N SER A 423 -12.54 8.13 5.88
CA SER A 423 -12.53 7.75 7.30
C SER A 423 -12.99 8.90 8.23
N SER A 424 -12.98 10.14 7.76
CA SER A 424 -13.54 11.28 8.49
C SER A 424 -15.07 11.22 8.64
N LEU A 425 -15.75 10.39 7.83
CA LEU A 425 -17.19 10.18 7.90
C LEU A 425 -17.63 9.28 9.05
N VAL A 426 -16.70 8.59 9.73
CA VAL A 426 -17.01 7.71 10.86
C VAL A 426 -17.56 8.55 12.02
N PRO A 427 -18.78 8.26 12.54
CA PRO A 427 -19.47 9.12 13.51
C PRO A 427 -18.70 9.41 14.79
N VAL A 428 -17.95 8.43 15.32
CA VAL A 428 -17.16 8.62 16.54
C VAL A 428 -15.96 9.55 16.30
N VAL A 429 -15.35 9.52 15.12
CA VAL A 429 -14.29 10.46 14.70
C VAL A 429 -14.86 11.87 14.65
N GLN A 430 -16.02 12.05 13.99
CA GLN A 430 -16.69 13.35 13.93
C GLN A 430 -17.06 13.87 15.32
N ALA A 431 -17.53 12.99 16.22
CA ALA A 431 -17.87 13.36 17.58
C ALA A 431 -16.64 13.83 18.38
N ALA A 432 -15.50 13.17 18.20
CA ALA A 432 -14.25 13.57 18.86
C ALA A 432 -13.80 14.99 18.41
N ILE A 433 -13.84 15.25 17.11
CA ILE A 433 -13.47 16.57 16.54
C ILE A 433 -14.43 17.66 17.01
N ARG A 434 -15.76 17.41 16.95
CA ARG A 434 -16.77 18.36 17.42
C ARG A 434 -16.66 18.65 18.92
N ARG A 435 -16.29 17.64 19.70
CA ARG A 435 -16.05 17.83 21.14
C ARG A 435 -14.85 18.73 21.42
N LEU A 436 -13.77 18.60 20.64
CA LEU A 436 -12.53 19.36 20.84
C LEU A 436 -12.63 20.81 20.36
N PHE A 437 -13.21 21.05 19.18
CA PHE A 437 -13.21 22.36 18.51
C PHE A 437 -14.54 23.12 18.61
N GLY A 438 -15.64 22.43 18.90
CA GLY A 438 -17.00 22.97 18.80
C GLY A 438 -17.68 22.54 17.49
N ALA A 439 -18.95 22.14 17.58
CA ALA A 439 -19.68 21.61 16.43
C ALA A 439 -19.88 22.65 15.31
N GLU A 440 -20.00 23.92 15.67
CA GLU A 440 -20.21 25.07 14.79
C GLU A 440 -19.00 25.37 13.89
N LYS A 441 -17.82 24.97 14.30
CA LYS A 441 -16.57 25.15 13.55
C LYS A 441 -16.31 24.04 12.54
N VAL A 442 -16.92 22.87 12.73
CA VAL A 442 -16.66 21.68 11.91
C VAL A 442 -17.49 21.69 10.64
N ARG A 443 -16.84 21.64 9.50
CA ARG A 443 -17.45 21.59 8.18
C ARG A 443 -16.99 20.34 7.45
N ALA A 444 -17.92 19.63 6.83
CA ALA A 444 -17.59 18.58 5.89
C ALA A 444 -17.19 19.21 4.55
N ALA A 445 -16.01 18.87 4.05
CA ALA A 445 -15.63 19.10 2.67
C ALA A 445 -16.03 17.87 1.83
N ASP A 446 -16.00 18.00 0.50
CA ASP A 446 -16.17 16.81 -0.34
C ASP A 446 -14.99 15.85 -0.09
N PRO A 447 -15.24 14.64 0.43
CA PRO A 447 -14.16 13.75 0.86
C PRO A 447 -13.30 13.22 -0.28
N PHE A 448 -13.74 13.36 -1.54
CA PHE A 448 -13.05 12.81 -2.71
C PHE A 448 -12.60 13.89 -3.71
N ALA A 449 -13.20 15.09 -3.68
CA ALA A 449 -12.92 16.12 -4.66
C ALA A 449 -12.01 17.23 -4.12
N SER A 450 -11.95 17.46 -2.80
CA SER A 450 -11.24 18.61 -2.22
C SER A 450 -9.73 18.58 -2.48
N ILE A 451 -9.11 17.42 -2.32
CA ILE A 451 -7.65 17.25 -2.53
C ILE A 451 -7.30 17.43 -3.99
N VAL A 452 -7.97 16.69 -4.89
CA VAL A 452 -7.65 16.74 -6.31
C VAL A 452 -7.95 18.10 -6.93
N ALA A 453 -9.00 18.78 -6.44
CA ALA A 453 -9.30 20.16 -6.85
C ALA A 453 -8.19 21.11 -6.44
N GLY A 454 -7.70 20.98 -5.21
CA GLY A 454 -6.56 21.76 -4.73
C GLY A 454 -5.29 21.48 -5.51
N LEU A 455 -4.98 20.21 -5.78
CA LEU A 455 -3.83 19.84 -6.62
C LEU A 455 -3.95 20.41 -8.04
N GLY A 456 -5.17 20.45 -8.61
CA GLY A 456 -5.42 21.10 -9.89
C GLY A 456 -5.18 22.61 -9.85
N ILE A 457 -5.52 23.29 -8.74
CA ILE A 457 -5.23 24.71 -8.53
C ILE A 457 -3.72 24.93 -8.43
N VAL A 458 -3.02 24.13 -7.61
CA VAL A 458 -1.55 24.17 -7.48
C VAL A 458 -0.87 23.92 -8.83
N ALA A 459 -1.39 23.00 -9.63
CA ALA A 459 -0.88 22.66 -10.95
C ALA A 459 -1.00 23.82 -11.97
N ALA A 460 -1.91 24.77 -11.74
CA ALA A 460 -2.02 25.98 -12.56
C ALA A 460 -1.04 27.09 -12.16
N GLU A 461 -0.34 26.94 -11.04
CA GLU A 461 0.72 27.84 -10.58
C GLU A 461 2.05 27.33 -11.17
N ASP A 462 2.52 27.93 -12.30
CA ASP A 462 3.65 27.44 -13.12
C ASP A 462 4.99 27.32 -12.39
N ASP A 463 5.18 27.98 -11.24
CA ASP A 463 6.47 28.06 -10.53
C ASP A 463 6.81 26.81 -9.68
N LEU A 464 5.86 25.90 -9.46
CA LEU A 464 6.06 24.75 -8.57
C LEU A 464 6.57 23.50 -9.28
N VAL A 465 6.30 23.37 -10.57
CA VAL A 465 6.60 22.15 -11.33
C VAL A 465 7.98 22.23 -11.95
N GLN A 466 8.84 21.26 -11.60
CA GLN A 466 10.23 21.21 -12.07
C GLN A 466 10.49 20.01 -12.98
N PRO A 467 11.52 20.05 -13.86
CA PRO A 467 11.94 18.90 -14.63
C PRO A 467 12.23 17.70 -13.70
N VAL A 468 11.61 16.57 -13.97
CA VAL A 468 11.75 15.37 -13.10
C VAL A 468 13.21 14.89 -13.07
N ALA A 469 13.97 15.12 -14.14
CA ALA A 469 15.37 14.77 -14.18
C ALA A 469 16.22 15.50 -13.14
N ASP A 470 15.82 16.72 -12.76
CA ASP A 470 16.58 17.59 -11.86
C ASP A 470 16.23 17.36 -10.37
N VAL A 471 15.04 16.75 -10.11
CA VAL A 471 14.56 16.54 -8.74
C VAL A 471 14.79 15.11 -8.22
N ILE A 472 15.26 14.19 -9.08
CA ILE A 472 15.62 12.82 -8.68
C ILE A 472 17.12 12.77 -8.39
N SER A 473 17.50 12.22 -7.24
CA SER A 473 18.91 12.03 -6.90
C SER A 473 19.61 11.16 -7.95
N GLU A 474 20.93 11.39 -8.15
CA GLU A 474 21.73 10.61 -9.10
C GLU A 474 21.71 9.10 -8.74
N ALA A 475 21.67 8.77 -7.45
CA ALA A 475 21.55 7.40 -6.97
C ALA A 475 20.23 6.76 -7.42
N THR A 476 19.11 7.47 -7.26
CA THR A 476 17.80 6.99 -7.72
C THR A 476 17.76 6.90 -9.25
N ALA A 477 18.29 7.88 -9.96
CA ALA A 477 18.38 7.85 -11.43
C ALA A 477 19.29 6.72 -11.95
N ALA A 478 20.39 6.43 -11.24
CA ALA A 478 21.27 5.31 -11.56
C ALA A 478 20.56 3.96 -11.31
N ARG A 479 19.83 3.85 -10.18
CA ARG A 479 19.03 2.68 -9.85
C ARG A 479 17.97 2.39 -10.92
N LEU A 480 17.26 3.40 -11.42
CA LEU A 480 16.26 3.27 -12.48
C LEU A 480 16.86 2.93 -13.85
N ARG A 481 18.09 3.40 -14.12
CA ARG A 481 18.80 3.09 -15.37
C ARG A 481 19.41 1.70 -15.38
N ALA A 482 19.69 1.17 -14.22
CA ALA A 482 20.25 -0.15 -14.08
C ALA A 482 19.10 -1.16 -14.11
N GLU A 483 18.94 -1.88 -15.21
CA GLU A 483 18.04 -3.02 -15.28
C GLU A 483 18.48 -4.08 -14.26
N ALA A 484 17.55 -4.55 -13.41
CA ALA A 484 17.81 -5.68 -12.52
C ALA A 484 18.15 -6.92 -13.35
N VAL A 485 19.03 -7.76 -12.82
CA VAL A 485 19.30 -9.06 -13.46
C VAL A 485 18.04 -9.92 -13.33
N THR A 486 17.52 -10.40 -14.45
CA THR A 486 16.27 -11.16 -14.51
C THR A 486 16.52 -12.68 -14.55
N ILE A 487 15.50 -13.45 -14.18
CA ILE A 487 15.54 -14.91 -14.31
C ILE A 487 15.64 -15.26 -15.81
N GLY A 488 16.53 -16.21 -16.13
CA GLY A 488 16.85 -16.61 -17.50
C GLY A 488 18.03 -15.86 -18.11
N GLU A 489 18.54 -14.78 -17.48
CA GLU A 489 19.74 -14.09 -17.97
C GLU A 489 21.01 -14.89 -17.65
N THR A 490 21.95 -14.89 -18.60
CA THR A 490 23.28 -15.45 -18.40
C THR A 490 24.16 -14.40 -17.71
N VAL A 491 24.77 -14.80 -16.62
CA VAL A 491 25.68 -13.97 -15.81
C VAL A 491 27.03 -14.66 -15.61
N ALA A 492 28.08 -13.87 -15.51
CA ALA A 492 29.42 -14.36 -15.14
C ALA A 492 29.72 -13.98 -13.69
N PHE A 493 30.29 -14.90 -12.94
CA PHE A 493 30.69 -14.71 -11.54
C PHE A 493 32.01 -15.42 -11.23
N ASN A 494 32.69 -14.99 -10.18
CA ASN A 494 33.95 -15.61 -9.78
C ASN A 494 33.73 -16.78 -8.83
N ARG A 495 34.34 -17.93 -9.13
CA ARG A 495 34.45 -19.10 -8.29
C ARG A 495 35.97 -19.34 -8.00
N GLY A 496 36.44 -18.90 -6.85
CA GLY A 496 37.89 -18.87 -6.58
C GLY A 496 38.60 -17.91 -7.56
N HIS A 497 39.53 -18.44 -8.36
CA HIS A 497 40.29 -17.68 -9.35
C HIS A 497 39.71 -17.79 -10.79
N GLN A 498 38.65 -18.54 -10.99
CA GLN A 498 38.03 -18.75 -12.29
C GLN A 498 36.75 -17.93 -12.42
N THR A 499 36.51 -17.39 -13.61
CA THR A 499 35.22 -16.79 -13.97
C THR A 499 34.35 -17.86 -14.62
N VAL A 500 33.16 -18.07 -14.07
CA VAL A 500 32.18 -19.07 -14.54
C VAL A 500 30.94 -18.34 -15.04
N GLU A 501 30.35 -18.84 -16.12
CA GLU A 501 29.07 -18.38 -16.63
C GLU A 501 27.95 -19.32 -16.19
N GLY A 502 26.80 -18.74 -15.84
CA GLY A 502 25.63 -19.50 -15.45
C GLY A 502 24.34 -18.73 -15.73
N VAL A 503 23.23 -19.43 -15.69
CA VAL A 503 21.90 -18.86 -15.91
C VAL A 503 21.25 -18.58 -14.56
N VAL A 504 20.69 -17.40 -14.41
CA VAL A 504 19.91 -17.03 -13.22
C VAL A 504 18.59 -17.79 -13.26
N VAL A 505 18.45 -18.75 -12.36
CA VAL A 505 17.23 -19.56 -12.26
C VAL A 505 16.30 -19.04 -11.18
N ARG A 506 16.82 -18.20 -10.26
CA ARG A 506 16.04 -17.62 -9.18
C ARG A 506 16.66 -16.33 -8.69
N ARG A 507 15.79 -15.40 -8.26
CA ARG A 507 16.17 -14.15 -7.60
C ARG A 507 15.44 -14.08 -6.27
N ALA A 508 16.16 -13.95 -5.16
CA ALA A 508 15.59 -13.89 -3.81
C ALA A 508 15.98 -12.58 -3.13
N GLY A 509 15.01 -11.86 -2.59
CA GLY A 509 15.14 -10.69 -1.75
C GLY A 509 16.09 -9.59 -2.25
N GLY A 510 16.10 -8.46 -1.58
CA GLY A 510 17.09 -7.41 -1.78
C GLY A 510 16.65 -6.28 -2.72
N ARG A 511 17.35 -5.18 -2.60
CA ARG A 511 17.23 -3.97 -3.44
C ARG A 511 17.53 -4.31 -4.89
N LEU A 512 17.07 -3.49 -5.82
CA LEU A 512 17.64 -3.45 -7.18
C LEU A 512 19.17 -3.42 -7.04
N HIS A 513 19.89 -4.42 -7.53
CA HIS A 513 21.32 -4.68 -7.36
C HIS A 513 21.79 -5.19 -6.00
N ASP A 514 20.86 -5.52 -5.07
CA ASP A 514 21.19 -6.08 -3.75
C ASP A 514 20.51 -7.44 -3.55
N ALA A 515 19.99 -8.03 -4.61
CA ALA A 515 19.35 -9.32 -4.58
C ALA A 515 20.38 -10.46 -4.50
N ILE A 516 19.98 -11.56 -3.90
CA ILE A 516 20.69 -12.83 -3.99
C ILE A 516 20.17 -13.58 -5.22
N LEU A 517 21.06 -13.89 -6.14
CA LEU A 517 20.77 -14.65 -7.33
C LEU A 517 21.13 -16.12 -7.12
N VAL A 518 20.23 -17.02 -7.44
CA VAL A 518 20.55 -18.44 -7.60
C VAL A 518 20.91 -18.66 -9.06
N ILE A 519 22.12 -19.12 -9.28
CA ILE A 519 22.70 -19.27 -10.63
C ILE A 519 23.00 -20.75 -10.83
N GLU A 520 22.44 -21.33 -11.87
CA GLU A 520 22.81 -22.67 -12.33
C GLU A 520 23.91 -22.56 -13.37
N PHE A 521 24.95 -23.36 -13.19
CA PHE A 521 26.08 -23.44 -14.10
C PHE A 521 26.58 -24.88 -14.22
N TRP A 522 27.22 -25.19 -15.33
CA TRP A 522 27.87 -26.48 -15.53
C TRP A 522 29.19 -26.52 -14.79
N ASP A 523 29.38 -27.51 -13.95
CA ASP A 523 30.62 -27.74 -13.22
C ASP A 523 31.45 -28.81 -13.93
N ASP A 524 32.53 -28.40 -14.59
CA ASP A 524 33.39 -29.31 -15.35
C ASP A 524 34.14 -30.34 -14.46
N GLU A 525 34.31 -30.04 -13.16
CA GLU A 525 35.03 -30.94 -12.23
C GLU A 525 34.15 -32.14 -11.83
N ILE A 526 32.86 -31.92 -11.67
CA ILE A 526 31.90 -32.97 -11.27
C ILE A 526 31.01 -33.46 -12.40
N GLY A 527 31.02 -32.77 -13.54
CA GLY A 527 30.26 -33.16 -14.75
C GLY A 527 28.72 -33.02 -14.62
N GLU A 528 28.24 -32.12 -13.77
CA GLU A 528 26.83 -31.90 -13.49
C GLU A 528 26.49 -30.41 -13.40
N PHE A 529 25.19 -30.08 -13.52
CA PHE A 529 24.71 -28.75 -13.22
C PHE A 529 24.63 -28.56 -11.71
N VAL A 530 25.22 -27.47 -11.22
CA VAL A 530 25.19 -27.07 -9.82
C VAL A 530 24.61 -25.68 -9.66
N SER A 531 23.95 -25.44 -8.54
CA SER A 531 23.43 -24.12 -8.19
C SER A 531 24.35 -23.42 -7.21
N THR A 532 24.55 -22.13 -7.39
CA THR A 532 25.25 -21.26 -6.43
C THR A 532 24.45 -20.01 -6.16
N MET A 533 24.62 -19.45 -4.96
CA MET A 533 24.03 -18.14 -4.64
C MET A 533 25.09 -17.06 -4.76
N ARG A 534 24.74 -15.95 -5.37
CA ARG A 534 25.58 -14.76 -5.49
C ARG A 534 24.78 -13.51 -5.27
N HIS A 535 25.38 -12.58 -4.57
CA HIS A 535 24.86 -11.21 -4.49
C HIS A 535 24.88 -10.57 -5.89
N GLU A 536 23.84 -9.86 -6.29
CA GLU A 536 23.70 -9.31 -7.65
C GLU A 536 24.88 -8.40 -8.02
N THR A 537 25.45 -7.67 -7.05
CA THR A 537 26.67 -6.85 -7.25
C THR A 537 27.94 -7.65 -7.54
N LYS A 538 27.92 -8.96 -7.33
CA LYS A 538 29.07 -9.86 -7.55
C LYS A 538 29.00 -10.60 -8.89
N VAL A 539 28.03 -10.28 -9.74
CA VAL A 539 27.86 -10.88 -11.05
C VAL A 539 27.96 -9.82 -12.16
N ARG A 540 28.36 -10.25 -13.36
CA ARG A 540 28.34 -9.44 -14.58
C ARG A 540 27.39 -10.07 -15.57
N ARG A 541 26.57 -9.26 -16.24
CA ARG A 541 25.75 -9.74 -17.34
C ARG A 541 26.63 -10.15 -18.52
N VAL A 542 26.38 -11.31 -19.08
CA VAL A 542 26.99 -11.76 -20.32
C VAL A 542 26.10 -11.29 -21.46
N ARG A 543 26.59 -10.37 -22.28
CA ARG A 543 25.89 -9.98 -23.50
C ARG A 543 26.02 -11.11 -24.49
N VAL A 544 24.94 -11.84 -24.77
CA VAL A 544 24.89 -12.74 -25.92
C VAL A 544 24.86 -11.86 -27.17
N PRO A 545 25.81 -11.98 -28.11
CA PRO A 545 25.72 -11.31 -29.40
C PRO A 545 24.42 -11.74 -30.10
N ARG A 546 23.63 -10.76 -30.57
CA ARG A 546 22.42 -11.02 -31.34
C ARG A 546 22.76 -11.60 -32.71
#